data_72581622a8adfcec4354abeaa29751b7
#
_entry.id   72581622a8adfcec4354abeaa29751b7
#
_cell.length_a   1.000
_cell.length_b   1.000
_cell.length_c   1.000
_cell.angle_alpha   90.00
_cell.angle_beta   90.00
_cell.angle_gamma   90.00
#
_symmetry.space_group_name_H-M   'P 1'
#
loop_
_entity.id
_entity.type
_entity.pdbx_description
1 polymer ?
#
loop_
_entity_poly.entity_id
_entity_poly.type
_entity_poly.pdbx_seq_one_letter_code
_entity_poly.pdbx_strand_id
1 'polypeptide(L)'
;MARTPLLRSIYQLARDLRAQRATGIPVDELRELRAAGSVSRRRVLAGAAAGAAMLALPGRARARAAQPRITIVGGGIAGLTCALTLRDAGYSATVYEASGRIGGRMFSNTGYFAANQVSEWCGELIDTSHETVRGLARRFRLPLDDLHAAEPPGAEETYRFDGRYYPKAQASADFLAMFDALQADVDTAPFPTTFDSFTPEGAALDHLSVRGWIESRVPGGFGSPLGQLLDTAYNIEYGADTTVQSSLNLVYLLGFQPTTTKLDVFGVSDERFHVRGGNQRLPEAIADHLGDDVVTGHRLVRLERTPGGRYRATFERGRGTLEVVSDFVVLALPFAVLDQVDLRTAGFEPRKLRAIAELGRGHNGKLNLQFERRGWRGPGPWPGTSSGSSYADTGYQASWEVSRAQPGQPGILVLYSGGSVTDAMRASSPFALANDPRVREDVRRGLAQLAPVYPDLAWNGLAAESLPHRSPLFGASYSFWKVGQYTAFGGFEGAPQGGVRFCGEHTSQDFQGFMEGGASTGQATAEDLIAQLGG
;
A
#
# COMPACT_ATOMS: atom_id res chain seq x y z
N MET A 1 6.99 7.24 -6.35
CA MET A 1 5.94 8.01 -5.65
C MET A 1 5.60 9.29 -6.38
N ALA A 2 4.68 9.24 -7.34
CA ALA A 2 4.18 10.44 -8.04
C ALA A 2 3.05 11.07 -7.21
N ARG A 3 3.40 11.74 -6.12
CA ARG A 3 2.44 12.23 -5.11
C ARG A 3 1.96 13.66 -5.36
N THR A 4 2.49 14.38 -6.36
CA THR A 4 1.98 15.69 -6.80
C THR A 4 1.62 15.68 -8.28
N PRO A 5 0.71 16.59 -8.77
CA PRO A 5 0.48 16.77 -10.19
C PRO A 5 1.75 17.10 -10.97
N LEU A 6 2.67 17.88 -10.39
CA LEU A 6 3.96 18.22 -10.97
C LEU A 6 4.85 16.97 -11.08
N LEU A 7 4.92 16.15 -10.05
CA LEU A 7 5.68 14.90 -10.07
C LEU A 7 5.12 13.93 -11.11
N ARG A 8 3.79 13.79 -11.20
CA ARG A 8 3.15 13.01 -12.29
C ARG A 8 3.58 13.51 -13.66
N SER A 9 3.60 14.81 -13.85
CA SER A 9 4.06 15.40 -15.12
C SER A 9 5.52 15.09 -15.40
N ILE A 10 6.38 15.12 -14.38
CA ILE A 10 7.81 14.75 -14.48
C ILE A 10 7.97 13.26 -14.74
N TYR A 11 7.19 12.40 -14.05
CA TYR A 11 7.21 10.95 -14.31
C TYR A 11 6.65 10.59 -15.67
N GLN A 12 5.57 11.23 -16.06
CA GLN A 12 5.01 11.04 -17.39
C GLN A 12 6.03 11.45 -18.45
N LEU A 13 6.73 12.57 -18.24
CA LEU A 13 7.81 13.02 -19.10
C LEU A 13 9.00 12.03 -19.09
N ALA A 14 9.44 11.55 -17.94
CA ALA A 14 10.53 10.57 -17.84
C ALA A 14 10.15 9.23 -18.49
N ARG A 15 8.91 8.78 -18.32
CA ARG A 15 8.36 7.59 -19.00
C ARG A 15 8.26 7.81 -20.51
N ASP A 16 7.85 9.00 -20.94
CA ASP A 16 7.76 9.37 -22.34
C ASP A 16 9.14 9.45 -22.99
N LEU A 17 10.13 10.02 -22.29
CA LEU A 17 11.53 10.06 -22.76
C LEU A 17 12.17 8.67 -22.84
N ARG A 18 11.86 7.75 -21.91
CA ARG A 18 12.29 6.34 -22.01
C ARG A 18 11.65 5.63 -23.20
N ALA A 19 10.35 5.82 -23.39
CA ALA A 19 9.64 5.28 -24.55
C ALA A 19 10.20 5.84 -25.86
N GLN A 20 10.52 7.14 -25.93
CA GLN A 20 11.20 7.74 -27.06
C GLN A 20 12.58 7.11 -27.32
N ARG A 21 13.39 6.88 -26.28
CA ARG A 21 14.69 6.19 -26.41
C ARG A 21 14.55 4.76 -26.90
N ALA A 22 13.52 4.05 -26.46
CA ALA A 22 13.27 2.65 -26.83
C ALA A 22 12.65 2.48 -28.22
N THR A 23 11.83 3.44 -28.67
CA THR A 23 11.04 3.33 -29.90
C THR A 23 11.49 4.26 -31.01
N GLY A 24 12.30 5.28 -30.72
CA GLY A 24 12.68 6.36 -31.65
C GLY A 24 11.56 7.35 -31.96
N ILE A 25 10.35 7.17 -31.38
CA ILE A 25 9.18 8.04 -31.61
C ILE A 25 9.26 9.26 -30.68
N PRO A 26 9.11 10.50 -31.21
CA PRO A 26 9.11 11.72 -30.40
C PRO A 26 8.04 11.71 -29.29
N VAL A 27 8.35 12.34 -28.14
CA VAL A 27 7.45 12.35 -26.96
C VAL A 27 6.06 12.88 -27.29
N ASP A 28 5.97 13.91 -28.11
CA ASP A 28 4.67 14.51 -28.47
C ASP A 28 3.82 13.54 -29.30
N GLU A 29 4.42 12.81 -30.24
CA GLU A 29 3.76 11.77 -31.03
C GLU A 29 3.36 10.57 -30.17
N LEU A 30 4.17 10.17 -29.18
CA LEU A 30 3.81 9.13 -28.19
C LEU A 30 2.61 9.56 -27.31
N ARG A 31 2.50 10.85 -27.00
CA ARG A 31 1.36 11.40 -26.26
C ARG A 31 0.09 11.43 -27.11
N GLU A 32 0.22 11.80 -28.38
CA GLU A 32 -0.89 11.78 -29.32
C GLU A 32 -1.40 10.36 -29.58
N LEU A 33 -0.51 9.38 -29.76
CA LEU A 33 -0.86 7.96 -29.92
C LEU A 33 -1.59 7.42 -28.69
N ARG A 34 -1.18 7.80 -27.48
CA ARG A 34 -1.90 7.43 -26.25
C ARG A 34 -3.24 8.13 -26.12
N ALA A 35 -3.31 9.40 -26.48
CA ALA A 35 -4.58 10.15 -26.49
C ALA A 35 -5.56 9.60 -27.54
N ALA A 36 -5.06 9.17 -28.70
CA ALA A 36 -5.87 8.49 -29.74
C ALA A 36 -6.38 7.11 -29.28
N GLY A 37 -5.57 6.35 -28.50
CA GLY A 37 -5.97 5.09 -27.88
C GLY A 37 -7.03 5.24 -26.78
N SER A 38 -7.19 6.44 -26.20
CA SER A 38 -8.19 6.75 -25.17
C SER A 38 -9.53 7.24 -25.71
N VAL A 39 -9.70 7.33 -27.03
CA VAL A 39 -10.96 7.74 -27.67
C VAL A 39 -12.02 6.67 -27.48
N SER A 40 -13.02 6.98 -26.67
CA SER A 40 -14.10 6.09 -26.27
C SER A 40 -14.83 5.44 -27.45
N ARG A 41 -15.29 4.19 -27.27
CA ARG A 41 -16.14 3.41 -28.21
C ARG A 41 -17.30 4.21 -28.83
N ARG A 42 -17.80 5.28 -28.20
CA ARG A 42 -18.87 6.13 -28.76
C ARG A 42 -18.44 6.92 -30.01
N ARG A 43 -17.17 7.31 -30.14
CA ARG A 43 -16.68 8.02 -31.36
C ARG A 43 -16.34 7.08 -32.50
N VAL A 44 -15.93 5.84 -32.20
CA VAL A 44 -15.66 4.80 -33.21
C VAL A 44 -16.97 4.31 -33.85
N LEU A 45 -18.04 4.20 -33.06
CA LEU A 45 -19.37 3.79 -33.56
C LEU A 45 -20.06 4.89 -34.39
N ALA A 46 -19.76 6.17 -34.18
CA ALA A 46 -20.28 7.26 -34.97
C ALA A 46 -19.60 7.39 -36.37
N GLY A 47 -18.32 6.94 -36.46
CA GLY A 47 -17.60 6.89 -37.76
C GLY A 47 -17.91 5.67 -38.62
N ALA A 48 -18.38 4.57 -38.03
CA ALA A 48 -18.68 3.32 -38.73
C ALA A 48 -20.06 3.32 -39.44
N ALA A 49 -20.95 4.26 -39.12
CA ALA A 49 -22.27 4.37 -39.75
C ALA A 49 -22.26 5.01 -41.15
N ALA A 50 -21.13 5.62 -41.55
CA ALA A 50 -21.01 6.29 -42.86
C ALA A 50 -20.33 5.44 -43.97
N GLY A 51 -19.89 4.20 -43.67
CA GLY A 51 -19.11 3.33 -44.58
C GLY A 51 -19.75 2.00 -44.95
N ALA A 52 -20.97 1.72 -44.51
CA ALA A 52 -21.62 0.40 -44.73
C ALA A 52 -22.49 0.36 -45.98
N ALA A 53 -21.90 0.60 -47.15
CA ALA A 53 -22.51 0.27 -48.42
C ALA A 53 -21.45 -0.20 -49.40
N MET A 54 -20.77 -1.34 -49.14
CA MET A 54 -20.14 -2.17 -50.17
C MET A 54 -19.72 -3.55 -49.59
N LEU A 55 -20.22 -4.58 -50.31
CA LEU A 55 -19.73 -5.96 -50.40
C LEU A 55 -19.99 -6.88 -49.21
N ALA A 56 -21.19 -7.48 -49.24
CA ALA A 56 -21.45 -8.79 -48.69
C ALA A 56 -20.69 -9.87 -49.50
N LEU A 57 -19.48 -10.24 -49.01
CA LEU A 57 -18.86 -11.53 -49.32
C LEU A 57 -19.12 -12.46 -48.11
N PRO A 58 -19.46 -13.78 -48.36
CA PRO A 58 -19.68 -14.69 -47.26
C PRO A 58 -18.35 -14.88 -46.51
N GLY A 59 -18.22 -14.16 -45.39
CA GLY A 59 -17.06 -14.28 -44.51
C GLY A 59 -17.04 -15.71 -43.96
N ARG A 60 -15.94 -16.42 -44.21
CA ARG A 60 -15.54 -17.59 -43.43
C ARG A 60 -15.65 -17.21 -41.96
N ALA A 61 -16.55 -17.89 -41.24
CA ALA A 61 -16.58 -17.81 -39.78
C ALA A 61 -15.14 -18.12 -39.27
N ARG A 62 -14.38 -17.09 -38.90
CA ARG A 62 -13.15 -17.28 -38.15
C ARG A 62 -13.59 -17.99 -36.88
N ALA A 63 -13.19 -19.24 -36.72
CA ALA A 63 -13.35 -19.93 -35.45
C ALA A 63 -12.85 -18.99 -34.38
N ARG A 64 -13.73 -18.58 -33.45
CA ARG A 64 -13.38 -17.74 -32.32
C ARG A 64 -12.26 -18.48 -31.58
N ALA A 65 -11.02 -17.99 -31.66
CA ALA A 65 -9.92 -18.60 -30.96
C ALA A 65 -10.35 -18.80 -29.50
N ALA A 66 -10.12 -20.00 -28.96
CA ALA A 66 -10.48 -20.27 -27.58
C ALA A 66 -9.86 -19.20 -26.70
N GLN A 67 -10.68 -18.57 -25.85
CA GLN A 67 -10.15 -17.55 -24.94
C GLN A 67 -9.06 -18.17 -24.06
N PRO A 68 -7.95 -17.46 -23.79
CA PRO A 68 -6.90 -17.96 -22.93
C PRO A 68 -7.44 -18.20 -21.53
N ARG A 69 -6.97 -19.26 -20.90
CA ARG A 69 -7.27 -19.52 -19.49
C ARG A 69 -6.38 -18.65 -18.63
N ILE A 70 -6.98 -17.76 -17.83
CA ILE A 70 -6.30 -16.87 -16.91
C ILE A 70 -6.68 -17.25 -15.49
N THR A 71 -5.69 -17.58 -14.68
CA THR A 71 -5.85 -17.82 -13.24
C THR A 71 -5.24 -16.67 -12.46
N ILE A 72 -6.00 -16.11 -11.52
CA ILE A 72 -5.53 -15.09 -10.58
C ILE A 72 -5.47 -15.72 -9.20
N VAL A 73 -4.36 -15.56 -8.49
CA VAL A 73 -4.14 -16.11 -7.16
C VAL A 73 -4.07 -14.96 -6.16
N GLY A 74 -5.05 -14.93 -5.24
CA GLY A 74 -5.22 -13.90 -4.22
C GLY A 74 -6.43 -13.01 -4.46
N GLY A 75 -7.41 -13.08 -3.54
CA GLY A 75 -8.65 -12.29 -3.52
C GLY A 75 -8.52 -10.96 -2.76
N GLY A 76 -7.32 -10.37 -2.73
CA GLY A 76 -7.08 -9.00 -2.27
C GLY A 76 -7.42 -7.97 -3.34
N ILE A 77 -7.30 -6.68 -2.98
CA ILE A 77 -7.65 -5.58 -3.91
C ILE A 77 -6.89 -5.66 -5.24
N ALA A 78 -5.64 -6.13 -5.25
CA ALA A 78 -4.84 -6.28 -6.47
C ALA A 78 -5.43 -7.33 -7.44
N GLY A 79 -5.68 -8.54 -6.95
CA GLY A 79 -6.23 -9.62 -7.78
C GLY A 79 -7.67 -9.34 -8.23
N LEU A 80 -8.48 -8.75 -7.36
CA LEU A 80 -9.86 -8.37 -7.68
C LEU A 80 -9.91 -7.24 -8.70
N THR A 81 -9.05 -6.22 -8.61
CA THR A 81 -8.96 -5.15 -9.60
C THR A 81 -8.46 -5.69 -10.94
N CYS A 82 -7.50 -6.62 -10.93
CA CYS A 82 -7.04 -7.31 -12.14
C CYS A 82 -8.18 -8.07 -12.81
N ALA A 83 -8.93 -8.89 -12.07
CA ALA A 83 -10.08 -9.63 -12.58
C ALA A 83 -11.17 -8.71 -13.15
N LEU A 84 -11.49 -7.62 -12.43
CA LEU A 84 -12.48 -6.63 -12.84
C LEU A 84 -12.09 -5.97 -14.17
N THR A 85 -10.82 -5.57 -14.32
CA THR A 85 -10.30 -4.92 -15.53
C THR A 85 -10.31 -5.89 -16.72
N LEU A 86 -9.92 -7.15 -16.52
CA LEU A 86 -10.00 -8.19 -17.54
C LEU A 86 -11.46 -8.41 -17.99
N ARG A 87 -12.39 -8.52 -17.03
CA ARG A 87 -13.82 -8.71 -17.31
C ARG A 87 -14.42 -7.53 -18.09
N ASP A 88 -14.06 -6.30 -17.75
CA ASP A 88 -14.50 -5.10 -18.47
C ASP A 88 -14.02 -5.10 -19.93
N ALA A 89 -12.89 -5.75 -20.22
CA ALA A 89 -12.35 -5.93 -21.56
C ALA A 89 -12.90 -7.20 -22.27
N GLY A 90 -13.76 -7.99 -21.61
CA GLY A 90 -14.40 -9.17 -22.18
C GLY A 90 -13.60 -10.47 -22.05
N TYR A 91 -12.56 -10.49 -21.17
CA TYR A 91 -11.82 -11.71 -20.83
C TYR A 91 -12.34 -12.31 -19.52
N SER A 92 -12.34 -13.65 -19.46
CA SER A 92 -12.67 -14.39 -18.23
C SER A 92 -11.42 -14.77 -17.47
N ALA A 93 -11.43 -14.59 -16.15
CA ALA A 93 -10.38 -15.03 -15.25
C ALA A 93 -11.00 -15.55 -13.94
N THR A 94 -10.45 -16.61 -13.37
CA THR A 94 -10.89 -17.11 -12.06
C THR A 94 -9.92 -16.67 -10.99
N VAL A 95 -10.45 -16.04 -9.91
CA VAL A 95 -9.70 -15.63 -8.73
C VAL A 95 -9.78 -16.72 -7.67
N TYR A 96 -8.65 -17.27 -7.25
CA TYR A 96 -8.55 -18.24 -6.16
C TYR A 96 -8.01 -17.55 -4.90
N GLU A 97 -8.80 -17.56 -3.84
CA GLU A 97 -8.47 -16.99 -2.52
C GLU A 97 -8.26 -18.10 -1.49
N ALA A 98 -7.19 -18.00 -0.70
CA ALA A 98 -6.83 -19.02 0.28
C ALA A 98 -7.81 -19.09 1.46
N SER A 99 -8.29 -17.96 1.93
CA SER A 99 -9.20 -17.87 3.08
C SER A 99 -10.67 -18.01 2.69
N GLY A 100 -11.56 -18.02 3.69
CA GLY A 100 -12.99 -17.85 3.47
C GLY A 100 -13.45 -16.40 3.36
N ARG A 101 -12.51 -15.42 3.38
CA ARG A 101 -12.77 -13.98 3.38
C ARG A 101 -12.08 -13.31 2.19
N ILE A 102 -12.74 -12.35 1.58
CA ILE A 102 -12.20 -11.51 0.52
C ILE A 102 -11.57 -10.24 1.08
N GLY A 103 -10.66 -9.62 0.35
CA GLY A 103 -10.08 -8.30 0.63
C GLY A 103 -8.64 -8.29 1.12
N GLY A 104 -8.09 -9.45 1.51
CA GLY A 104 -6.69 -9.51 1.98
C GLY A 104 -6.44 -8.55 3.15
N ARG A 105 -5.50 -7.59 2.96
CA ARG A 105 -5.15 -6.57 3.96
C ARG A 105 -6.08 -5.33 3.97
N MET A 106 -7.13 -5.28 3.15
CA MET A 106 -8.30 -4.44 3.38
C MET A 106 -9.26 -5.24 4.26
N PHE A 107 -9.18 -5.01 5.58
CA PHE A 107 -9.86 -5.82 6.58
C PHE A 107 -10.34 -4.94 7.72
N SER A 108 -11.65 -4.83 7.88
CA SER A 108 -12.32 -3.95 8.83
C SER A 108 -12.81 -4.70 10.06
N ASN A 109 -12.78 -4.04 11.21
CA ASN A 109 -13.37 -4.47 12.47
C ASN A 109 -14.69 -3.73 12.67
N THR A 110 -15.78 -4.38 12.32
CA THR A 110 -17.13 -3.85 12.41
C THR A 110 -17.92 -4.54 13.53
N GLY A 111 -18.85 -3.81 14.16
CA GLY A 111 -19.78 -4.37 15.15
C GLY A 111 -19.19 -4.68 16.53
N TYR A 112 -17.94 -4.26 16.81
CA TYR A 112 -17.30 -4.49 18.11
C TYR A 112 -17.31 -3.25 19.00
N PHE A 113 -16.93 -2.10 18.47
CA PHE A 113 -16.84 -0.86 19.23
C PHE A 113 -18.20 -0.22 19.49
N ALA A 114 -18.33 0.49 20.63
CA ALA A 114 -19.55 1.22 20.97
C ALA A 114 -19.90 2.27 19.91
N ALA A 115 -21.15 2.68 19.85
CA ALA A 115 -21.72 3.61 18.88
C ALA A 115 -21.57 3.12 17.42
N ASN A 116 -21.45 1.82 17.18
CA ASN A 116 -21.21 1.19 15.88
C ASN A 116 -19.98 1.77 15.15
N GLN A 117 -19.00 2.21 15.91
CA GLN A 117 -17.76 2.71 15.34
C GLN A 117 -16.94 1.56 14.75
N VAL A 118 -16.22 1.86 13.68
CA VAL A 118 -15.40 0.92 12.91
C VAL A 118 -13.94 1.26 13.10
N SER A 119 -13.09 0.24 13.24
CA SER A 119 -11.64 0.36 13.08
C SER A 119 -11.16 -0.58 11.97
N GLU A 120 -9.95 -0.38 11.50
CA GLU A 120 -9.35 -1.27 10.51
C GLU A 120 -8.34 -2.21 11.20
N TRP A 121 -8.46 -3.50 10.90
CA TRP A 121 -7.42 -4.46 11.27
C TRP A 121 -6.12 -4.22 10.50
N CYS A 122 -6.21 -3.73 9.25
CA CYS A 122 -5.06 -3.50 8.39
C CYS A 122 -5.13 -2.13 7.70
N GLY A 123 -5.22 -2.08 6.36
CA GLY A 123 -5.18 -0.86 5.57
C GLY A 123 -6.33 0.11 5.90
N GLU A 124 -5.98 1.34 6.28
CA GLU A 124 -6.94 2.32 6.82
C GLU A 124 -7.03 3.59 5.99
N LEU A 125 -5.92 4.29 5.82
CA LEU A 125 -5.94 5.66 5.30
C LEU A 125 -5.78 5.68 3.78
N ILE A 126 -6.51 6.58 3.11
CA ILE A 126 -6.54 6.74 1.66
C ILE A 126 -6.18 8.20 1.34
N ASP A 127 -5.11 8.40 0.56
CA ASP A 127 -4.66 9.72 0.14
C ASP A 127 -5.55 10.30 -0.97
N THR A 128 -5.50 11.62 -1.10
CA THR A 128 -6.07 12.34 -2.25
C THR A 128 -5.46 11.86 -3.57
N SER A 129 -4.20 11.41 -3.56
CA SER A 129 -3.49 10.88 -4.72
C SER A 129 -3.86 9.44 -5.10
N HIS A 130 -4.61 8.71 -4.26
CA HIS A 130 -5.02 7.32 -4.48
C HIS A 130 -6.19 7.23 -5.49
N GLU A 131 -5.91 7.49 -6.76
CA GLU A 131 -6.94 7.64 -7.80
C GLU A 131 -7.67 6.36 -8.13
N THR A 132 -6.96 5.21 -8.14
CA THR A 132 -7.55 3.92 -8.48
C THR A 132 -8.53 3.48 -7.40
N VAL A 133 -8.11 3.48 -6.12
CA VAL A 133 -8.98 3.14 -4.99
C VAL A 133 -10.19 4.08 -4.92
N ARG A 134 -9.97 5.39 -5.05
CA ARG A 134 -11.06 6.39 -5.05
C ARG A 134 -11.97 6.25 -6.27
N GLY A 135 -11.41 5.88 -7.43
CA GLY A 135 -12.15 5.58 -8.66
C GLY A 135 -13.05 4.35 -8.50
N LEU A 136 -12.52 3.30 -7.91
CA LEU A 136 -13.27 2.08 -7.58
C LEU A 136 -14.37 2.37 -6.54
N ALA A 137 -14.07 3.13 -5.48
CA ALA A 137 -15.09 3.53 -4.50
C ALA A 137 -16.26 4.27 -5.17
N ARG A 138 -15.98 5.22 -6.07
CA ARG A 138 -17.02 5.91 -6.87
C ARG A 138 -17.80 4.93 -7.76
N ARG A 139 -17.11 4.01 -8.46
CA ARG A 139 -17.73 3.00 -9.33
C ARG A 139 -18.74 2.15 -8.58
N PHE A 140 -18.39 1.74 -7.37
CA PHE A 140 -19.25 0.90 -6.52
C PHE A 140 -20.12 1.72 -5.55
N ARG A 141 -20.20 3.04 -5.71
CA ARG A 141 -21.04 3.95 -4.92
C ARG A 141 -20.78 3.87 -3.42
N LEU A 142 -19.52 3.66 -3.04
CA LEU A 142 -19.08 3.66 -1.65
C LEU A 142 -18.66 5.08 -1.26
N PRO A 143 -19.33 5.72 -0.30
CA PRO A 143 -18.96 7.06 0.14
C PRO A 143 -17.62 7.02 0.89
N LEU A 144 -16.80 8.05 0.67
CA LEU A 144 -15.58 8.29 1.42
C LEU A 144 -15.84 9.37 2.47
N ASP A 145 -15.42 9.12 3.69
CA ASP A 145 -15.37 10.12 4.75
C ASP A 145 -14.09 10.96 4.59
N ASP A 146 -14.23 12.28 4.68
CA ASP A 146 -13.10 13.22 4.71
C ASP A 146 -12.67 13.39 6.17
N LEU A 147 -11.55 12.78 6.51
CA LEU A 147 -11.06 12.73 7.88
C LEU A 147 -10.53 14.09 8.34
N HIS A 148 -9.92 14.87 7.43
CA HIS A 148 -9.43 16.22 7.75
C HIS A 148 -10.58 17.18 8.05
N ALA A 149 -11.70 17.07 7.31
CA ALA A 149 -12.89 17.87 7.58
C ALA A 149 -13.54 17.55 8.94
N ALA A 150 -13.23 16.40 9.53
CA ALA A 150 -13.75 15.97 10.83
C ALA A 150 -12.83 16.30 12.01
N GLU A 151 -11.66 16.89 11.76
CA GLU A 151 -10.73 17.33 12.79
C GLU A 151 -11.12 18.70 13.38
N PRO A 152 -10.67 19.02 14.60
CA PRO A 152 -10.82 20.37 15.13
C PRO A 152 -10.13 21.40 14.22
N PRO A 153 -10.71 22.59 14.02
CA PRO A 153 -10.08 23.65 13.23
C PRO A 153 -8.68 24.01 13.76
N GLY A 154 -7.69 24.02 12.88
CA GLY A 154 -6.29 24.30 13.24
C GLY A 154 -5.59 23.16 13.98
N ALA A 155 -6.08 21.94 13.86
CA ALA A 155 -5.46 20.77 14.47
C ALA A 155 -4.06 20.49 13.90
N GLU A 156 -3.17 20.10 14.80
CA GLU A 156 -1.77 19.74 14.50
C GLU A 156 -1.41 18.43 15.19
N GLU A 157 -0.38 17.75 14.67
CA GLU A 157 0.21 16.61 15.36
C GLU A 157 0.91 17.05 16.66
N THR A 158 0.81 16.22 17.67
CA THR A 158 1.47 16.40 18.97
C THR A 158 2.77 15.60 19.00
N TYR A 159 3.89 16.26 19.16
CA TYR A 159 5.19 15.60 19.31
C TYR A 159 5.67 15.68 20.75
N ARG A 160 6.23 14.55 21.28
CA ARG A 160 6.75 14.51 22.63
C ARG A 160 7.97 13.59 22.71
N PHE A 161 9.13 14.19 22.96
CA PHE A 161 10.43 13.50 23.05
C PHE A 161 11.21 14.02 24.28
N ASP A 162 12.03 13.17 24.88
CA ASP A 162 12.86 13.48 26.06
C ASP A 162 12.03 14.10 27.22
N GLY A 163 10.81 13.60 27.41
CA GLY A 163 9.92 14.08 28.45
C GLY A 163 9.29 15.47 28.21
N ARG A 164 9.43 16.06 27.01
CA ARG A 164 8.95 17.41 26.68
C ARG A 164 8.13 17.39 25.38
N TYR A 165 7.15 18.31 25.31
CA TYR A 165 6.49 18.57 24.03
C TYR A 165 7.45 19.31 23.09
N TYR A 166 7.43 18.89 21.83
CA TYR A 166 8.18 19.47 20.72
C TYR A 166 7.19 20.15 19.76
N PRO A 167 7.04 21.49 19.82
CA PRO A 167 6.02 22.19 19.02
C PRO A 167 6.25 21.98 17.51
N LYS A 168 5.17 21.78 16.74
CA LYS A 168 5.24 21.60 15.28
C LYS A 168 5.93 22.77 14.57
N ALA A 169 5.75 23.99 15.06
CA ALA A 169 6.47 25.15 14.54
C ALA A 169 7.99 25.02 14.70
N GLN A 170 8.46 24.50 15.84
CA GLN A 170 9.89 24.25 16.09
C GLN A 170 10.38 23.11 15.19
N ALA A 171 9.62 22.01 15.08
CA ALA A 171 9.95 20.89 14.19
C ALA A 171 10.07 21.34 12.72
N SER A 172 9.21 22.22 12.29
CA SER A 172 9.27 22.82 10.94
C SER A 172 10.51 23.69 10.76
N ALA A 173 10.87 24.50 11.75
CA ALA A 173 12.07 25.34 11.68
C ALA A 173 13.36 24.48 11.65
N ASP A 174 13.43 23.44 12.49
CA ASP A 174 14.57 22.51 12.52
C ASP A 174 14.69 21.72 11.21
N PHE A 175 13.55 21.31 10.62
CA PHE A 175 13.50 20.66 9.31
C PHE A 175 14.00 21.58 8.19
N LEU A 176 13.54 22.83 8.16
CA LEU A 176 13.97 23.79 7.14
C LEU A 176 15.49 24.06 7.19
N ALA A 177 16.11 23.95 8.35
CA ALA A 177 17.57 24.08 8.50
C ALA A 177 18.37 22.97 7.79
N MET A 178 17.76 21.80 7.53
CA MET A 178 18.38 20.68 6.84
C MET A 178 17.81 20.41 5.42
N PHE A 179 16.82 21.18 5.00
CA PHE A 179 16.07 20.93 3.78
C PHE A 179 16.95 20.91 2.51
N ASP A 180 17.92 21.81 2.41
CA ASP A 180 18.85 21.85 1.26
C ASP A 180 19.69 20.56 1.15
N ALA A 181 20.11 19.98 2.28
CA ALA A 181 20.84 18.72 2.27
C ALA A 181 19.95 17.54 1.78
N LEU A 182 18.69 17.53 2.20
CA LEU A 182 17.71 16.55 1.70
C LEU A 182 17.46 16.71 0.20
N GLN A 183 17.30 17.95 -0.29
CA GLN A 183 17.09 18.19 -1.72
C GLN A 183 18.31 17.81 -2.56
N ALA A 184 19.53 18.03 -2.07
CA ALA A 184 20.75 17.57 -2.71
C ALA A 184 20.79 16.04 -2.87
N ASP A 185 20.35 15.29 -1.87
CA ASP A 185 20.22 13.83 -1.94
C ASP A 185 19.13 13.41 -2.96
N VAL A 186 18.00 14.12 -3.04
CA VAL A 186 16.93 13.88 -4.04
C VAL A 186 17.44 14.13 -5.45
N ASP A 187 18.18 15.23 -5.66
CA ASP A 187 18.69 15.63 -6.98
C ASP A 187 19.77 14.66 -7.49
N THR A 188 20.63 14.15 -6.61
CA THR A 188 21.71 13.23 -6.94
C THR A 188 21.26 11.77 -7.06
N ALA A 189 20.15 11.42 -6.44
CA ALA A 189 19.50 10.11 -6.54
C ALA A 189 18.08 10.26 -7.10
N PRO A 190 17.91 10.60 -8.38
CA PRO A 190 16.58 10.84 -8.94
C PRO A 190 15.72 9.56 -8.85
N PHE A 191 14.48 9.72 -8.39
CA PHE A 191 13.52 8.62 -8.29
C PHE A 191 13.03 8.18 -9.69
N PRO A 192 12.85 6.88 -9.94
CA PRO A 192 13.16 5.78 -9.02
C PRO A 192 14.61 5.30 -9.20
N THR A 193 15.28 4.97 -8.10
CA THR A 193 16.46 4.10 -8.14
C THR A 193 16.00 2.66 -8.36
N THR A 194 16.55 1.99 -9.38
CA THR A 194 16.22 0.60 -9.73
C THR A 194 17.49 -0.19 -10.01
N PHE A 195 17.38 -1.53 -10.07
CA PHE A 195 18.51 -2.42 -10.30
C PHE A 195 19.27 -2.16 -11.62
N ASP A 196 18.63 -1.57 -12.60
CA ASP A 196 19.14 -1.29 -13.95
C ASP A 196 19.28 0.21 -14.24
N SER A 197 18.88 1.07 -13.29
CA SER A 197 18.93 2.53 -13.45
C SER A 197 19.14 3.22 -12.10
N PHE A 198 20.39 3.57 -11.80
CA PHE A 198 20.78 4.30 -10.60
C PHE A 198 22.04 5.14 -10.83
N THR A 199 22.25 6.16 -9.99
CA THR A 199 23.49 6.95 -9.93
C THR A 199 24.42 6.35 -8.87
N PRO A 200 25.74 6.66 -8.92
CA PRO A 200 26.65 6.27 -7.82
C PRO A 200 26.20 6.78 -6.46
N GLU A 201 25.66 8.01 -6.40
CA GLU A 201 25.12 8.64 -5.19
C GLU A 201 23.84 7.92 -4.73
N GLY A 202 22.94 7.57 -5.66
CA GLY A 202 21.77 6.75 -5.37
C GLY A 202 22.12 5.39 -4.80
N ALA A 203 23.17 4.75 -5.34
CA ALA A 203 23.69 3.50 -4.78
C ALA A 203 24.28 3.69 -3.38
N ALA A 204 25.00 4.78 -3.14
CA ALA A 204 25.54 5.09 -1.81
C ALA A 204 24.41 5.30 -0.79
N LEU A 205 23.36 6.04 -1.17
CA LEU A 205 22.18 6.25 -0.34
C LEU A 205 21.41 4.93 -0.12
N ASP A 206 21.28 4.06 -1.12
CA ASP A 206 20.67 2.74 -0.95
C ASP A 206 21.42 1.88 0.07
N HIS A 207 22.76 1.98 0.12
CA HIS A 207 23.60 1.25 1.07
C HIS A 207 23.78 1.96 2.43
N LEU A 208 23.19 3.13 2.62
CA LEU A 208 23.08 3.81 3.89
C LEU A 208 21.72 3.49 4.53
N SER A 209 21.69 3.26 5.84
CA SER A 209 20.40 3.09 6.54
C SER A 209 19.70 4.42 6.79
N VAL A 210 18.37 4.40 7.02
CA VAL A 210 17.62 5.61 7.46
C VAL A 210 18.25 6.21 8.73
N ARG A 211 18.62 5.39 9.72
CA ARG A 211 19.32 5.84 10.91
C ARG A 211 20.65 6.51 10.58
N GLY A 212 21.45 5.92 9.71
CA GLY A 212 22.73 6.50 9.24
C GLY A 212 22.54 7.82 8.51
N TRP A 213 21.45 7.94 7.74
CA TRP A 213 21.08 9.18 7.07
C TRP A 213 20.71 10.28 8.11
N ILE A 214 19.87 9.97 9.11
CA ILE A 214 19.51 10.87 10.19
C ILE A 214 20.76 11.36 10.93
N GLU A 215 21.67 10.46 11.29
CA GLU A 215 22.92 10.81 11.97
C GLU A 215 23.82 11.74 11.15
N SER A 216 23.80 11.63 9.83
CA SER A 216 24.70 12.38 8.94
C SER A 216 24.09 13.68 8.39
N ARG A 217 22.77 13.84 8.36
CA ARG A 217 22.07 14.97 7.70
C ARG A 217 21.30 15.85 8.68
N VAL A 218 20.77 15.28 9.78
CA VAL A 218 19.99 16.05 10.74
C VAL A 218 20.93 16.70 11.74
N PRO A 219 20.84 18.01 11.99
CA PRO A 219 21.63 18.67 13.04
C PRO A 219 21.38 18.03 14.41
N GLY A 220 22.45 17.56 15.05
CA GLY A 220 22.38 16.82 16.32
C GLY A 220 22.00 15.33 16.17
N GLY A 221 21.88 14.83 14.93
CA GLY A 221 21.64 13.42 14.62
C GLY A 221 20.37 12.87 15.27
N PHE A 222 20.39 11.57 15.59
CA PHE A 222 19.29 10.90 16.30
C PHE A 222 19.03 11.49 17.70
N GLY A 223 20.05 12.07 18.36
CA GLY A 223 19.89 12.70 19.68
C GLY A 223 19.08 13.98 19.69
N SER A 224 18.77 14.56 18.52
CA SER A 224 17.92 15.75 18.43
C SER A 224 16.43 15.39 18.40
N PRO A 225 15.52 16.29 18.84
CA PRO A 225 14.07 16.03 18.74
C PRO A 225 13.60 15.77 17.31
N LEU A 226 14.16 16.45 16.29
CA LEU A 226 13.85 16.17 14.89
C LEU A 226 14.35 14.79 14.46
N GLY A 227 15.56 14.39 14.89
CA GLY A 227 16.10 13.07 14.59
C GLY A 227 15.26 11.95 15.22
N GLN A 228 14.80 12.11 16.44
CA GLN A 228 13.89 11.18 17.11
C GLN A 228 12.52 11.11 16.42
N LEU A 229 11.98 12.26 16.01
CA LEU A 229 10.72 12.32 15.25
C LEU A 229 10.83 11.55 13.93
N LEU A 230 11.88 11.80 13.14
CA LEU A 230 12.09 11.10 11.88
C LEU A 230 12.33 9.61 12.07
N ASP A 231 13.12 9.22 13.06
CA ASP A 231 13.35 7.81 13.38
C ASP A 231 12.05 7.09 13.74
N THR A 232 11.24 7.70 14.59
CA THR A 232 9.93 7.18 15.00
C THR A 232 8.98 7.07 13.81
N ALA A 233 8.86 8.13 13.01
CA ALA A 233 7.95 8.20 11.87
C ALA A 233 8.32 7.18 10.79
N TYR A 234 9.60 7.04 10.46
CA TYR A 234 10.04 6.11 9.43
C TYR A 234 10.09 4.65 9.91
N ASN A 235 10.21 4.42 11.23
CA ASN A 235 10.01 3.09 11.80
C ASN A 235 8.57 2.60 11.58
N ILE A 236 7.57 3.42 11.91
CA ILE A 236 6.16 3.04 11.73
C ILE A 236 5.73 3.05 10.28
N GLU A 237 6.28 3.94 9.44
CA GLU A 237 5.92 4.00 8.02
C GLU A 237 6.24 2.70 7.29
N TYR A 238 7.36 2.06 7.64
CA TYR A 238 7.81 0.83 6.97
C TYR A 238 7.72 -0.42 7.84
N GLY A 239 7.32 -0.29 9.10
CA GLY A 239 7.20 -1.41 10.03
C GLY A 239 8.53 -2.11 10.32
N ALA A 240 9.62 -1.36 10.32
CA ALA A 240 10.96 -1.89 10.51
C ALA A 240 11.84 -0.86 11.21
N ASP A 241 12.81 -1.32 11.99
CA ASP A 241 13.77 -0.42 12.60
C ASP A 241 14.56 0.33 11.53
N THR A 242 14.79 1.62 11.74
CA THR A 242 15.46 2.51 10.76
C THR A 242 16.89 2.12 10.45
N THR A 243 17.50 1.26 11.27
CA THR A 243 18.83 0.69 11.06
C THR A 243 18.90 -0.33 9.93
N VAL A 244 17.76 -0.93 9.51
CA VAL A 244 17.73 -1.95 8.46
C VAL A 244 17.10 -1.45 7.15
N GLN A 245 16.46 -0.30 7.17
CA GLN A 245 15.82 0.32 6.01
C GLN A 245 16.85 1.07 5.16
N SER A 246 16.73 1.03 3.83
CA SER A 246 17.48 1.91 2.93
C SER A 246 17.11 3.37 3.17
N SER A 247 18.10 4.27 3.22
CA SER A 247 17.85 5.70 3.38
C SER A 247 16.99 6.29 2.26
N LEU A 248 16.96 5.66 1.08
CA LEU A 248 16.11 6.07 -0.02
C LEU A 248 14.61 6.00 0.33
N ASN A 249 14.21 5.14 1.28
CA ASN A 249 12.84 5.13 1.81
C ASN A 249 12.45 6.51 2.38
N LEU A 250 13.35 7.10 3.17
CA LEU A 250 13.16 8.42 3.76
C LEU A 250 13.31 9.52 2.70
N VAL A 251 14.39 9.49 1.92
CA VAL A 251 14.70 10.52 0.91
C VAL A 251 13.55 10.68 -0.08
N TYR A 252 12.97 9.57 -0.55
CA TYR A 252 11.88 9.62 -1.52
C TYR A 252 10.50 9.91 -0.92
N LEU A 253 10.32 9.83 0.37
CA LEU A 253 9.07 10.20 1.01
C LEU A 253 9.14 11.62 1.59
N LEU A 254 10.15 11.92 2.40
CA LEU A 254 10.33 13.23 3.03
C LEU A 254 10.73 14.31 2.02
N GLY A 255 11.49 13.96 0.99
CA GLY A 255 12.01 14.92 0.01
C GLY A 255 10.95 15.61 -0.83
N PHE A 256 9.75 15.04 -0.90
CA PHE A 256 8.64 15.60 -1.66
C PHE A 256 7.61 16.26 -0.74
N GLN A 257 7.92 17.47 -0.29
CA GLN A 257 7.04 18.26 0.57
C GLN A 257 5.93 18.95 -0.24
N PRO A 258 4.69 19.03 0.29
CA PRO A 258 3.62 19.79 -0.36
C PRO A 258 3.87 21.30 -0.33
N THR A 259 4.61 21.77 0.68
CA THR A 259 5.05 23.17 0.83
C THR A 259 6.49 23.21 1.33
N THR A 260 7.19 24.32 1.11
CA THR A 260 8.54 24.56 1.63
C THR A 260 8.54 25.38 2.92
N THR A 261 7.41 25.52 3.62
CA THR A 261 7.27 26.39 4.78
C THR A 261 7.00 25.64 6.08
N LYS A 262 6.66 24.35 6.00
CA LYS A 262 6.40 23.49 7.16
C LYS A 262 6.81 22.05 6.88
N LEU A 263 7.07 21.31 7.96
CA LEU A 263 7.30 19.87 7.90
C LEU A 263 5.97 19.12 7.77
N ASP A 264 5.86 18.29 6.73
CA ASP A 264 4.91 17.18 6.67
C ASP A 264 5.74 15.88 6.65
N VAL A 265 5.64 15.09 7.72
CA VAL A 265 6.58 13.99 8.01
C VAL A 265 6.57 12.91 6.92
N PHE A 266 5.44 12.71 6.27
CA PHE A 266 5.27 11.80 5.12
C PHE A 266 5.13 12.53 3.78
N GLY A 267 5.68 13.74 3.69
CA GLY A 267 5.67 14.52 2.45
C GLY A 267 4.25 14.80 1.96
N VAL A 268 3.96 14.42 0.72
CA VAL A 268 2.66 14.68 0.07
C VAL A 268 1.57 13.63 0.37
N SER A 269 1.84 12.62 1.21
CA SER A 269 0.81 11.69 1.69
C SER A 269 -0.08 12.42 2.68
N ASP A 270 -1.38 12.57 2.36
CA ASP A 270 -2.31 13.36 3.16
C ASP A 270 -3.30 12.52 3.99
N GLU A 271 -3.31 11.20 3.83
CA GLU A 271 -4.08 10.24 4.64
C GLU A 271 -5.54 10.67 4.93
N ARG A 272 -6.15 11.28 3.93
CA ARG A 272 -7.35 12.10 4.08
C ARG A 272 -8.67 11.34 4.11
N PHE A 273 -8.75 10.19 3.45
CA PHE A 273 -10.04 9.53 3.25
C PHE A 273 -10.08 8.13 3.85
N HIS A 274 -11.31 7.71 4.16
CA HIS A 274 -11.65 6.36 4.60
C HIS A 274 -12.99 5.94 3.99
N VAL A 275 -13.16 4.67 3.60
CA VAL A 275 -14.46 4.18 3.11
C VAL A 275 -15.44 4.10 4.27
N ARG A 276 -16.54 4.83 4.17
CA ARG A 276 -17.57 4.85 5.22
C ARG A 276 -18.07 3.44 5.53
N GLY A 277 -17.94 3.06 6.80
CA GLY A 277 -18.32 1.73 7.28
C GLY A 277 -17.27 0.64 7.06
N GLY A 278 -16.06 1.01 6.68
CA GLY A 278 -14.89 0.12 6.57
C GLY A 278 -14.38 -0.08 5.15
N ASN A 279 -13.06 -0.11 5.01
CA ASN A 279 -12.40 -0.25 3.70
C ASN A 279 -12.63 -1.62 3.06
N GLN A 280 -12.92 -2.66 3.86
CA GLN A 280 -13.25 -4.02 3.37
C GLN A 280 -14.46 -4.04 2.42
N ARG A 281 -15.36 -3.06 2.53
CA ARG A 281 -16.53 -2.93 1.64
C ARG A 281 -16.14 -2.80 0.15
N LEU A 282 -14.97 -2.25 -0.13
CA LEU A 282 -14.54 -2.07 -1.52
C LEU A 282 -14.18 -3.39 -2.20
N PRO A 283 -13.25 -4.22 -1.68
CA PRO A 283 -13.00 -5.53 -2.28
C PRO A 283 -14.22 -6.45 -2.25
N GLU A 284 -15.09 -6.37 -1.24
CA GLU A 284 -16.36 -7.12 -1.21
C GLU A 284 -17.27 -6.73 -2.36
N ALA A 285 -17.47 -5.43 -2.62
CA ALA A 285 -18.28 -4.97 -3.73
C ALA A 285 -17.73 -5.38 -5.11
N ILE A 286 -16.41 -5.45 -5.25
CA ILE A 286 -15.78 -5.96 -6.48
C ILE A 286 -16.03 -7.46 -6.62
N ALA A 287 -15.86 -8.24 -5.54
CA ALA A 287 -16.07 -9.67 -5.55
C ALA A 287 -17.54 -10.04 -5.83
N ASP A 288 -18.49 -9.34 -5.23
CA ASP A 288 -19.92 -9.48 -5.50
C ASP A 288 -20.25 -9.23 -6.99
N HIS A 289 -19.61 -8.21 -7.58
CA HIS A 289 -19.76 -7.92 -9.01
C HIS A 289 -19.15 -9.02 -9.89
N LEU A 290 -18.04 -9.63 -9.48
CA LEU A 290 -17.39 -10.74 -10.18
C LEU A 290 -18.14 -12.08 -10.01
N GLY A 291 -18.87 -12.25 -8.92
CA GLY A 291 -19.70 -13.43 -8.66
C GLY A 291 -18.89 -14.73 -8.65
N ASP A 292 -19.32 -15.72 -9.44
CA ASP A 292 -18.74 -17.08 -9.49
C ASP A 292 -17.28 -17.12 -9.98
N ASP A 293 -16.77 -16.02 -10.54
CA ASP A 293 -15.36 -15.92 -10.92
C ASP A 293 -14.42 -15.83 -9.71
N VAL A 294 -14.95 -15.66 -8.48
CA VAL A 294 -14.18 -15.59 -7.24
C VAL A 294 -14.43 -16.81 -6.37
N VAL A 295 -13.40 -17.61 -6.13
CA VAL A 295 -13.48 -18.88 -5.43
C VAL A 295 -12.59 -18.84 -4.17
N THR A 296 -13.19 -18.99 -3.00
CA THR A 296 -12.52 -19.00 -1.68
C THR A 296 -12.09 -20.40 -1.24
N GLY A 297 -11.25 -20.49 -0.19
CA GLY A 297 -10.79 -21.74 0.38
C GLY A 297 -9.78 -22.52 -0.48
N HIS A 298 -9.03 -21.83 -1.34
CA HIS A 298 -8.06 -22.42 -2.25
C HIS A 298 -6.67 -21.79 -2.06
N ARG A 299 -5.82 -22.42 -1.27
CA ARG A 299 -4.46 -21.96 -0.98
C ARG A 299 -3.46 -22.50 -2.00
N LEU A 300 -2.80 -21.62 -2.77
CA LEU A 300 -1.72 -22.02 -3.67
C LEU A 300 -0.56 -22.60 -2.87
N VAL A 301 -0.13 -23.80 -3.22
CA VAL A 301 1.02 -24.47 -2.60
C VAL A 301 2.15 -24.78 -3.58
N ARG A 302 1.84 -24.80 -4.89
CA ARG A 302 2.85 -25.08 -5.92
C ARG A 302 2.45 -24.43 -7.24
N LEU A 303 3.46 -23.94 -7.96
CA LEU A 303 3.34 -23.47 -9.35
C LEU A 303 4.44 -24.10 -10.19
N GLU A 304 4.05 -24.71 -11.32
CA GLU A 304 4.95 -25.39 -12.24
C GLU A 304 4.73 -24.92 -13.67
N ARG A 305 5.81 -24.79 -14.43
CA ARG A 305 5.73 -24.62 -15.89
C ARG A 305 5.66 -26.00 -16.55
N THR A 306 4.61 -26.25 -17.33
CA THR A 306 4.42 -27.52 -18.05
C THR A 306 5.32 -27.57 -19.29
N PRO A 307 5.63 -28.79 -19.83
CA PRO A 307 6.39 -28.92 -21.09
C PRO A 307 5.77 -28.17 -22.27
N GLY A 308 4.44 -27.98 -22.28
CA GLY A 308 3.73 -27.18 -23.30
C GLY A 308 3.75 -25.66 -23.05
N GLY A 309 4.54 -25.16 -22.11
CA GLY A 309 4.70 -23.73 -21.82
C GLY A 309 3.57 -23.10 -21.01
N ARG A 310 2.51 -23.85 -20.66
CA ARG A 310 1.45 -23.42 -19.74
C ARG A 310 1.91 -23.56 -18.28
N TYR A 311 1.05 -23.13 -17.35
CA TYR A 311 1.33 -23.21 -15.91
C TYR A 311 0.31 -24.08 -15.21
N ARG A 312 0.78 -24.96 -14.33
CA ARG A 312 -0.05 -25.75 -13.41
C ARG A 312 0.07 -25.16 -12.02
N ALA A 313 -1.04 -24.66 -11.49
CA ALA A 313 -1.20 -24.23 -10.12
C ALA A 313 -1.84 -25.34 -9.32
N THR A 314 -1.23 -25.74 -8.19
CA THR A 314 -1.78 -26.71 -7.24
C THR A 314 -2.26 -25.96 -6.01
N PHE A 315 -3.54 -26.13 -5.71
CA PHE A 315 -4.21 -25.52 -4.55
C PHE A 315 -4.55 -26.59 -3.52
N GLU A 316 -4.32 -26.28 -2.24
CA GLU A 316 -4.98 -26.98 -1.14
C GLU A 316 -6.44 -26.52 -1.03
N ARG A 317 -7.37 -27.50 -0.90
CA ARG A 317 -8.80 -27.28 -0.75
C ARG A 317 -9.35 -28.26 0.29
N GLY A 318 -9.60 -27.79 1.50
CA GLY A 318 -10.03 -28.65 2.58
C GLY A 318 -9.03 -29.78 2.86
N ARG A 319 -9.42 -31.04 2.65
CA ARG A 319 -8.54 -32.22 2.83
C ARG A 319 -7.91 -32.72 1.53
N GLY A 320 -8.13 -32.05 0.41
CA GLY A 320 -7.65 -32.46 -0.91
C GLY A 320 -6.89 -31.36 -1.62
N THR A 321 -6.55 -31.62 -2.87
CA THR A 321 -5.90 -30.66 -3.77
C THR A 321 -6.72 -30.47 -5.03
N LEU A 322 -6.58 -29.29 -5.64
CA LEU A 322 -7.08 -28.96 -6.97
C LEU A 322 -5.91 -28.52 -7.84
N GLU A 323 -5.79 -29.12 -9.02
CA GLU A 323 -4.84 -28.66 -10.03
C GLU A 323 -5.57 -27.87 -11.12
N VAL A 324 -5.03 -26.70 -11.46
CA VAL A 324 -5.54 -25.83 -12.52
C VAL A 324 -4.42 -25.56 -13.51
N VAL A 325 -4.69 -25.82 -14.80
CA VAL A 325 -3.74 -25.54 -15.88
C VAL A 325 -4.22 -24.33 -16.66
N SER A 326 -3.37 -23.30 -16.75
CA SER A 326 -3.69 -22.01 -17.37
C SER A 326 -2.61 -21.54 -18.33
N ASP A 327 -2.99 -20.71 -19.28
CA ASP A 327 -2.07 -20.06 -20.21
C ASP A 327 -1.33 -18.92 -19.53
N PHE A 328 -2.07 -18.18 -18.65
CA PHE A 328 -1.53 -17.10 -17.83
C PHE A 328 -1.91 -17.30 -16.36
N VAL A 329 -0.97 -16.93 -15.47
CA VAL A 329 -1.22 -16.90 -14.03
C VAL A 329 -0.84 -15.50 -13.50
N VAL A 330 -1.73 -14.87 -12.76
CA VAL A 330 -1.45 -13.63 -12.04
C VAL A 330 -1.27 -13.96 -10.56
N LEU A 331 -0.09 -13.71 -10.02
CA LEU A 331 0.23 -13.86 -8.61
C LEU A 331 0.00 -12.53 -7.90
N ALA A 332 -1.15 -12.40 -7.25
CA ALA A 332 -1.56 -11.24 -6.45
C ALA A 332 -1.34 -11.49 -4.95
N LEU A 333 -0.24 -12.17 -4.62
CA LEU A 333 0.14 -12.56 -3.27
C LEU A 333 1.31 -11.71 -2.76
N PRO A 334 1.32 -11.31 -1.48
CA PRO A 334 2.54 -10.73 -0.88
C PRO A 334 3.74 -11.68 -1.05
N PHE A 335 4.92 -11.15 -1.32
CA PHE A 335 6.12 -11.99 -1.43
C PHE A 335 6.40 -12.80 -0.18
N ALA A 336 6.07 -12.28 1.00
CA ALA A 336 6.16 -13.02 2.26
C ALA A 336 5.33 -14.32 2.29
N VAL A 337 4.22 -14.36 1.53
CA VAL A 337 3.39 -15.58 1.36
C VAL A 337 3.88 -16.39 0.18
N LEU A 338 4.25 -15.74 -0.92
CA LEU A 338 4.74 -16.41 -2.13
C LEU A 338 6.03 -17.19 -1.89
N ASP A 339 6.88 -16.73 -0.97
CA ASP A 339 8.09 -17.43 -0.51
C ASP A 339 7.82 -18.83 0.10
N GLN A 340 6.59 -19.09 0.53
CA GLN A 340 6.15 -20.39 1.08
C GLN A 340 5.60 -21.33 0.01
N VAL A 341 5.46 -20.88 -1.24
CA VAL A 341 4.94 -21.67 -2.36
C VAL A 341 6.09 -22.40 -3.05
N ASP A 342 5.90 -23.66 -3.42
CA ASP A 342 6.88 -24.38 -4.24
C ASP A 342 6.95 -23.82 -5.67
N LEU A 343 8.00 -23.03 -5.94
CA LEU A 343 8.24 -22.36 -7.21
C LEU A 343 9.42 -22.97 -7.98
N ARG A 344 10.03 -24.06 -7.51
CA ARG A 344 11.28 -24.63 -8.05
C ARG A 344 11.20 -24.96 -9.54
N THR A 345 10.02 -25.30 -10.04
CA THR A 345 9.77 -25.65 -11.44
C THR A 345 8.91 -24.63 -12.17
N ALA A 346 8.69 -23.44 -11.60
CA ALA A 346 7.94 -22.35 -12.23
C ALA A 346 8.71 -21.66 -13.37
N GLY A 347 10.05 -21.82 -13.41
CA GLY A 347 10.91 -21.24 -14.44
C GLY A 347 11.18 -19.75 -14.21
N PHE A 348 11.23 -19.32 -12.95
CA PHE A 348 11.54 -17.94 -12.59
C PHE A 348 13.05 -17.67 -12.61
N GLU A 349 13.41 -16.45 -13.01
CA GLU A 349 14.79 -15.98 -12.99
C GLU A 349 15.33 -15.84 -11.56
N PRO A 350 16.66 -16.03 -11.35
CA PRO A 350 17.27 -15.93 -10.02
C PRO A 350 16.97 -14.60 -9.31
N ARG A 351 16.93 -13.46 -10.04
CA ARG A 351 16.62 -12.15 -9.45
C ARG A 351 15.17 -12.09 -8.95
N LYS A 352 14.21 -12.72 -9.64
CA LYS A 352 12.82 -12.82 -9.19
C LYS A 352 12.72 -13.64 -7.90
N LEU A 353 13.38 -14.78 -7.85
CA LEU A 353 13.42 -15.62 -6.65
C LEU A 353 14.08 -14.90 -5.48
N ARG A 354 15.14 -14.14 -5.74
CA ARG A 354 15.78 -13.28 -4.75
C ARG A 354 14.85 -12.21 -4.22
N ALA A 355 14.13 -11.50 -5.10
CA ALA A 355 13.15 -10.48 -4.69
C ALA A 355 12.04 -11.09 -3.81
N ILE A 356 11.52 -12.28 -4.17
CA ILE A 356 10.50 -12.99 -3.38
C ILE A 356 11.03 -13.36 -1.99
N ALA A 357 12.26 -13.84 -1.90
CA ALA A 357 12.84 -14.28 -0.63
C ALA A 357 13.28 -13.13 0.29
N GLU A 358 13.84 -12.05 -0.26
CA GLU A 358 14.60 -11.04 0.49
C GLU A 358 13.88 -9.70 0.70
N LEU A 359 12.88 -9.33 -0.13
CA LEU A 359 12.17 -8.06 0.03
C LEU A 359 11.71 -7.86 1.48
N GLY A 360 11.90 -6.66 2.00
CA GLY A 360 11.59 -6.32 3.40
C GLY A 360 10.13 -6.62 3.73
N ARG A 361 9.91 -7.19 4.91
CA ARG A 361 8.61 -7.57 5.47
C ARG A 361 8.36 -6.71 6.69
N GLY A 362 7.45 -5.73 6.58
CA GLY A 362 7.13 -4.81 7.66
C GLY A 362 6.35 -5.50 8.78
N HIS A 363 6.67 -5.14 10.01
CA HIS A 363 5.96 -5.56 11.22
C HIS A 363 5.31 -4.33 11.84
N ASN A 364 4.06 -4.04 11.48
CA ASN A 364 3.29 -2.98 12.12
C ASN A 364 2.22 -3.59 13.02
N GLY A 365 2.00 -2.93 14.14
CA GLY A 365 0.96 -3.27 15.10
C GLY A 365 0.01 -2.11 15.34
N LYS A 366 -1.28 -2.42 15.44
CA LYS A 366 -2.33 -1.49 15.86
C LYS A 366 -2.90 -1.94 17.19
N LEU A 367 -2.91 -1.06 18.18
CA LEU A 367 -3.71 -1.22 19.39
C LEU A 367 -4.79 -0.14 19.40
N ASN A 368 -5.98 -0.48 18.90
CA ASN A 368 -7.14 0.41 18.89
C ASN A 368 -7.79 0.41 20.26
N LEU A 369 -7.84 1.55 20.92
CA LEU A 369 -8.43 1.77 22.23
C LEU A 369 -9.65 2.68 22.10
N GLN A 370 -10.82 2.26 22.58
CA GLN A 370 -11.97 3.15 22.63
C GLN A 370 -12.09 3.80 24.00
N PHE A 371 -12.31 5.11 24.01
CA PHE A 371 -12.46 5.94 25.19
C PHE A 371 -13.90 6.45 25.29
N GLU A 372 -14.36 6.78 26.50
CA GLU A 372 -15.70 7.30 26.75
C GLU A 372 -15.99 8.59 25.99
N ARG A 373 -14.95 9.40 25.76
CA ARG A 373 -14.99 10.66 25.01
C ARG A 373 -13.67 10.92 24.30
N ARG A 374 -13.68 11.82 23.31
CA ARG A 374 -12.49 12.23 22.54
C ARG A 374 -11.67 13.28 23.29
N GLY A 375 -11.11 12.91 24.45
CA GLY A 375 -10.41 13.83 25.35
C GLY A 375 -9.08 14.39 24.82
N TRP A 376 -8.56 13.86 23.71
CA TRP A 376 -7.38 14.36 23.01
C TRP A 376 -7.65 15.51 22.04
N ARG A 377 -8.94 15.84 21.76
CA ARG A 377 -9.32 16.89 20.82
C ARG A 377 -9.23 18.27 21.45
N GLY A 378 -8.72 19.22 20.66
CA GLY A 378 -8.68 20.62 21.05
C GLY A 378 -7.46 21.00 21.88
N PRO A 379 -7.51 22.11 22.65
CA PRO A 379 -6.43 22.52 23.51
C PRO A 379 -6.28 21.62 24.72
N GLY A 380 -5.05 21.47 25.21
CA GLY A 380 -4.70 20.66 26.36
C GLY A 380 -3.35 21.09 26.94
N PRO A 381 -2.66 20.25 27.74
CA PRO A 381 -1.33 20.54 28.19
C PRO A 381 -0.27 20.51 27.07
N TRP A 382 -0.64 19.99 25.89
CA TRP A 382 0.16 19.99 24.67
C TRP A 382 0.10 21.36 23.96
N PRO A 383 1.11 21.70 23.15
CA PRO A 383 1.08 22.93 22.36
C PRO A 383 0.02 22.82 21.23
N GLY A 384 -0.67 23.93 20.95
CA GLY A 384 -1.63 24.03 19.87
C GLY A 384 -2.96 23.30 20.12
N THR A 385 -3.59 22.89 19.04
CA THR A 385 -4.86 22.15 19.00
C THR A 385 -4.60 20.74 18.49
N SER A 386 -4.90 19.71 19.29
CA SER A 386 -4.68 18.32 18.87
C SER A 386 -5.90 17.70 18.18
N SER A 387 -5.64 16.85 17.19
CA SER A 387 -6.61 15.92 16.56
C SER A 387 -6.53 14.50 17.13
N GLY A 388 -5.55 14.22 18.00
CA GLY A 388 -5.21 12.87 18.45
C GLY A 388 -4.05 12.22 17.69
N SER A 389 -3.54 12.90 16.66
CA SER A 389 -2.32 12.47 15.98
C SER A 389 -1.11 12.85 16.82
N SER A 390 -0.24 11.88 17.13
CA SER A 390 0.98 12.15 17.91
C SER A 390 2.13 11.23 17.54
N TYR A 391 3.35 11.69 17.83
CA TYR A 391 4.59 10.91 17.82
C TYR A 391 5.30 11.06 19.15
N ALA A 392 5.75 9.96 19.74
CA ALA A 392 6.35 10.00 21.07
C ALA A 392 7.37 8.87 21.30
N ASP A 393 8.31 9.14 22.22
CA ASP A 393 9.30 8.19 22.75
C ASP A 393 8.85 7.47 24.04
N THR A 394 7.57 7.57 24.40
CA THR A 394 7.02 7.02 25.64
C THR A 394 6.76 5.51 25.60
N GLY A 395 7.02 4.87 24.45
CA GLY A 395 6.93 3.42 24.26
C GLY A 395 5.93 2.99 23.19
N TYR A 396 4.87 3.74 22.91
CA TYR A 396 4.20 3.72 21.62
C TYR A 396 4.88 4.73 20.69
N GLN A 397 4.76 4.54 19.39
CA GLN A 397 5.47 5.39 18.42
C GLN A 397 4.58 6.47 17.83
N ALA A 398 3.37 6.11 17.38
CA ALA A 398 2.40 7.06 16.85
C ALA A 398 0.98 6.77 17.31
N SER A 399 0.13 7.80 17.27
CA SER A 399 -1.30 7.66 17.45
C SER A 399 -2.06 8.53 16.46
N TRP A 400 -3.31 8.15 16.19
CA TRP A 400 -4.30 9.01 15.53
C TRP A 400 -5.72 8.58 15.91
N GLU A 401 -6.69 9.49 15.73
CA GLU A 401 -8.08 9.17 15.95
C GLU A 401 -8.66 8.39 14.76
N VAL A 402 -8.97 7.11 14.99
CA VAL A 402 -9.62 6.21 14.03
C VAL A 402 -11.10 6.58 13.80
N SER A 403 -11.76 7.11 14.83
CA SER A 403 -13.18 7.44 14.81
C SER A 403 -13.51 8.82 14.22
N ARG A 404 -12.55 9.46 13.51
CA ARG A 404 -12.82 10.69 12.76
C ARG A 404 -13.99 10.49 11.80
N ALA A 405 -14.87 11.49 11.69
CA ALA A 405 -16.11 11.44 10.89
C ALA A 405 -17.15 10.38 11.33
N GLN A 406 -16.87 9.57 12.36
CA GLN A 406 -17.83 8.58 12.87
C GLN A 406 -18.67 9.15 14.01
N PRO A 407 -19.95 8.73 14.13
CA PRO A 407 -20.88 9.27 15.11
C PRO A 407 -20.57 8.82 16.54
N GLY A 408 -21.22 9.48 17.51
CA GLY A 408 -21.18 9.14 18.92
C GLY A 408 -20.18 9.94 19.74
N GLN A 409 -20.38 9.93 21.05
CA GLN A 409 -19.50 10.57 22.03
C GLN A 409 -18.19 9.81 22.23
N PRO A 410 -18.16 8.45 22.25
CA PRO A 410 -16.93 7.70 22.32
C PRO A 410 -16.00 8.01 21.14
N GLY A 411 -14.71 7.78 21.35
CA GLY A 411 -13.71 7.88 20.28
C GLY A 411 -12.71 6.75 20.34
N ILE A 412 -12.21 6.32 19.18
CA ILE A 412 -11.16 5.32 19.06
C ILE A 412 -9.84 6.03 18.74
N LEU A 413 -8.83 5.82 19.57
CA LEU A 413 -7.46 6.20 19.32
C LEU A 413 -6.65 4.93 19.07
N VAL A 414 -5.90 4.87 17.98
CA VAL A 414 -4.95 3.81 17.75
C VAL A 414 -3.59 4.17 18.34
N LEU A 415 -2.93 3.22 18.97
CA LEU A 415 -1.49 3.25 19.19
C LEU A 415 -0.85 2.38 18.12
N TYR A 416 -0.03 3.02 17.30
CA TYR A 416 0.59 2.41 16.13
C TYR A 416 2.09 2.26 16.34
N SER A 417 2.60 1.09 16.00
CA SER A 417 4.01 0.76 16.17
C SER A 417 4.56 0.01 14.96
N GLY A 418 5.89 0.02 14.83
CA GLY A 418 6.64 -0.70 13.82
C GLY A 418 7.85 -1.42 14.39
N GLY A 419 8.42 -2.35 13.61
CA GLY A 419 9.68 -3.03 13.92
C GLY A 419 9.70 -3.71 15.29
N SER A 420 10.80 -3.52 16.02
CA SER A 420 11.04 -4.15 17.32
C SER A 420 9.99 -3.78 18.39
N VAL A 421 9.37 -2.60 18.30
CA VAL A 421 8.29 -2.19 19.22
C VAL A 421 7.04 -3.06 19.00
N THR A 422 6.67 -3.31 17.76
CA THR A 422 5.57 -4.23 17.42
C THR A 422 5.87 -5.67 17.83
N ASP A 423 7.11 -6.14 17.65
CA ASP A 423 7.52 -7.49 18.03
C ASP A 423 7.41 -7.76 19.54
N ALA A 424 7.34 -6.70 20.35
CA ALA A 424 7.09 -6.79 21.79
C ALA A 424 5.61 -7.01 22.16
N MET A 425 4.67 -6.85 21.24
CA MET A 425 3.23 -7.10 21.44
C MET A 425 2.93 -8.61 21.48
N ARG A 426 1.92 -9.03 22.27
CA ARG A 426 1.78 -10.44 22.68
C ARG A 426 0.41 -11.07 22.42
N ALA A 427 -0.51 -10.42 21.72
CA ALA A 427 -1.84 -11.00 21.42
C ALA A 427 -1.77 -12.48 21.02
N SER A 428 -2.73 -13.28 21.43
CA SER A 428 -2.75 -14.74 21.18
C SER A 428 -2.98 -15.09 19.70
N SER A 429 -3.59 -14.18 18.95
CA SER A 429 -3.85 -14.30 17.51
C SER A 429 -3.48 -13.02 16.78
N PRO A 430 -3.30 -13.07 15.45
CA PRO A 430 -2.98 -11.88 14.65
C PRO A 430 -4.01 -10.74 14.77
N PHE A 431 -5.25 -11.09 15.09
CA PHE A 431 -6.38 -10.17 15.22
C PHE A 431 -7.14 -10.55 16.48
N ALA A 432 -7.00 -9.78 17.55
CA ALA A 432 -7.49 -10.11 18.86
C ALA A 432 -8.21 -8.93 19.51
N LEU A 433 -9.13 -9.23 20.41
CA LEU A 433 -9.96 -8.26 21.14
C LEU A 433 -9.58 -8.24 22.62
N ALA A 434 -10.12 -7.27 23.39
CA ALA A 434 -9.83 -7.10 24.82
C ALA A 434 -10.27 -8.27 25.72
N ASN A 435 -10.98 -9.28 25.20
CA ASN A 435 -11.23 -10.53 25.93
C ASN A 435 -9.98 -11.42 26.00
N ASP A 436 -8.97 -11.23 25.13
CA ASP A 436 -7.66 -11.87 25.25
C ASP A 436 -6.88 -11.24 26.43
N PRO A 437 -6.40 -12.05 27.42
CA PRO A 437 -5.62 -11.54 28.54
C PRO A 437 -4.33 -10.83 28.13
N ARG A 438 -3.70 -11.25 27.02
CA ARG A 438 -2.47 -10.65 26.50
C ARG A 438 -2.75 -9.27 25.88
N VAL A 439 -3.86 -9.13 25.16
CA VAL A 439 -4.31 -7.81 24.68
C VAL A 439 -4.55 -6.86 25.85
N ARG A 440 -5.17 -7.33 26.96
CA ARG A 440 -5.35 -6.49 28.17
C ARG A 440 -4.03 -6.06 28.80
N GLU A 441 -3.00 -6.87 28.70
CA GLU A 441 -1.65 -6.49 29.15
C GLU A 441 -1.06 -5.40 28.27
N ASP A 442 -1.19 -5.54 26.95
CA ASP A 442 -0.79 -4.52 25.98
C ASP A 442 -1.61 -3.22 26.14
N VAL A 443 -2.91 -3.32 26.44
CA VAL A 443 -3.76 -2.16 26.79
C VAL A 443 -3.23 -1.42 28.01
N ARG A 444 -2.93 -2.14 29.12
CA ARG A 444 -2.40 -1.50 30.34
C ARG A 444 -1.08 -0.78 30.06
N ARG A 445 -0.19 -1.41 29.29
CA ARG A 445 1.07 -0.81 28.87
C ARG A 445 0.82 0.41 27.98
N GLY A 446 -0.01 0.29 26.97
CA GLY A 446 -0.34 1.37 26.04
C GLY A 446 -0.99 2.57 26.71
N LEU A 447 -1.90 2.36 27.67
CA LEU A 447 -2.50 3.45 28.45
C LEU A 447 -1.45 4.18 29.31
N ALA A 448 -0.51 3.45 29.93
CA ALA A 448 0.58 4.06 30.67
C ALA A 448 1.55 4.86 29.78
N GLN A 449 1.77 4.40 28.55
CA GLN A 449 2.60 5.08 27.56
C GLN A 449 1.90 6.31 26.96
N LEU A 450 0.57 6.28 26.82
CA LEU A 450 -0.24 7.36 26.26
C LEU A 450 -0.44 8.51 27.25
N ALA A 451 -0.57 8.21 28.54
CA ALA A 451 -0.88 9.18 29.58
C ALA A 451 0.06 10.41 29.65
N PRO A 452 1.40 10.30 29.40
CA PRO A 452 2.28 11.46 29.34
C PRO A 452 1.99 12.41 28.17
N VAL A 453 1.34 11.92 27.09
CA VAL A 453 1.00 12.70 25.88
C VAL A 453 -0.41 13.24 25.98
N TYR A 454 -1.37 12.39 26.34
CA TYR A 454 -2.79 12.72 26.51
C TYR A 454 -3.25 12.26 27.90
N PRO A 455 -3.16 13.09 28.93
CA PRO A 455 -3.58 12.73 30.27
C PRO A 455 -5.11 12.62 30.39
N ASP A 456 -5.54 11.94 31.45
CA ASP A 456 -6.95 11.88 31.89
C ASP A 456 -7.95 11.26 30.88
N LEU A 457 -7.46 10.34 30.02
CA LEU A 457 -8.32 9.60 29.11
C LEU A 457 -9.00 8.41 29.82
N ALA A 458 -10.32 8.34 29.77
CA ALA A 458 -11.12 7.25 30.33
C ALA A 458 -11.37 6.15 29.29
N TRP A 459 -10.60 5.04 29.37
CA TRP A 459 -10.82 3.86 28.53
C TRP A 459 -12.12 3.14 28.92
N ASN A 460 -12.97 2.80 27.94
CA ASN A 460 -14.29 2.21 28.17
C ASN A 460 -14.31 0.66 28.21
N GLY A 461 -13.14 0.02 28.17
CA GLY A 461 -13.04 -1.44 28.24
C GLY A 461 -12.94 -2.15 26.89
N LEU A 462 -13.07 -1.42 25.77
CA LEU A 462 -13.01 -1.99 24.41
C LEU A 462 -11.65 -1.71 23.76
N ALA A 463 -11.01 -2.77 23.27
CA ALA A 463 -9.75 -2.69 22.53
C ALA A 463 -9.64 -3.80 21.49
N ALA A 464 -8.98 -3.50 20.38
CA ALA A 464 -8.65 -4.44 19.32
C ALA A 464 -7.18 -4.31 18.93
N GLU A 465 -6.47 -5.43 18.92
CA GLU A 465 -5.06 -5.52 18.58
C GLU A 465 -4.88 -6.27 17.26
N SER A 466 -4.05 -5.69 16.37
CA SER A 466 -3.76 -6.23 15.05
C SER A 466 -2.26 -6.38 14.83
N LEU A 467 -1.83 -7.60 14.49
CA LEU A 467 -0.46 -7.99 14.18
C LEU A 467 -0.41 -8.75 12.85
N PRO A 468 -0.59 -8.06 11.70
CA PRO A 468 -0.75 -8.70 10.39
C PRO A 468 0.43 -9.59 9.98
N HIS A 469 1.65 -9.24 10.39
CA HIS A 469 2.87 -10.01 10.12
C HIS A 469 2.83 -11.42 10.72
N ARG A 470 2.02 -11.65 11.75
CA ARG A 470 1.80 -12.98 12.38
C ARG A 470 0.73 -13.81 11.67
N SER A 471 0.01 -13.23 10.71
CA SER A 471 -0.97 -13.96 9.91
C SER A 471 -0.27 -14.79 8.84
N PRO A 472 -0.53 -16.11 8.73
CA PRO A 472 0.04 -16.95 7.68
C PRO A 472 -0.45 -16.56 6.27
N LEU A 473 -1.50 -15.75 6.17
CA LEU A 473 -2.06 -15.26 4.92
C LEU A 473 -1.42 -13.94 4.47
N PHE A 474 -0.64 -13.27 5.33
CA PHE A 474 -0.04 -11.97 5.01
C PHE A 474 1.49 -11.99 5.18
N GLY A 475 2.00 -12.53 6.27
CA GLY A 475 3.43 -12.65 6.59
C GLY A 475 4.15 -11.32 6.78
N ALA A 476 3.44 -10.20 6.61
CA ALA A 476 3.92 -8.84 6.77
C ALA A 476 2.72 -7.88 6.88
N SER A 477 2.91 -6.69 7.44
CA SER A 477 1.96 -5.58 7.29
C SER A 477 1.95 -5.10 5.84
N TYR A 478 3.11 -4.78 5.31
CA TYR A 478 3.42 -4.43 3.91
C TYR A 478 4.91 -4.62 3.63
N SER A 479 5.34 -4.35 2.39
CA SER A 479 6.74 -4.46 1.98
C SER A 479 7.50 -3.14 2.15
N PHE A 480 8.82 -3.24 2.33
CA PHE A 480 9.72 -2.09 2.35
C PHE A 480 11.09 -2.46 1.76
N TRP A 481 11.91 -1.46 1.46
CA TRP A 481 13.26 -1.66 0.95
C TRP A 481 14.29 -1.68 2.07
N LYS A 482 14.99 -2.80 2.22
CA LYS A 482 16.16 -2.89 3.09
C LYS A 482 17.36 -2.22 2.43
N VAL A 483 18.40 -1.95 3.22
CA VAL A 483 19.70 -1.47 2.72
C VAL A 483 20.18 -2.32 1.54
N GLY A 484 20.51 -1.68 0.41
CA GLY A 484 21.04 -2.30 -0.80
C GLY A 484 19.99 -2.98 -1.71
N GLN A 485 18.71 -2.93 -1.39
CA GLN A 485 17.69 -3.64 -2.18
C GLN A 485 17.19 -2.87 -3.40
N TYR A 486 17.21 -1.54 -3.40
CA TYR A 486 16.85 -0.76 -4.59
C TYR A 486 17.78 -1.10 -5.76
N THR A 487 19.08 -1.12 -5.53
CA THR A 487 20.06 -1.43 -6.57
C THR A 487 20.19 -2.93 -6.87
N ALA A 488 19.77 -3.81 -5.96
CA ALA A 488 19.82 -5.26 -6.17
C ALA A 488 18.70 -5.78 -7.09
N PHE A 489 17.47 -5.36 -6.86
CA PHE A 489 16.29 -5.85 -7.60
C PHE A 489 15.12 -4.85 -7.67
N GLY A 490 15.26 -3.61 -7.19
CA GLY A 490 14.21 -2.59 -7.29
C GLY A 490 13.72 -2.41 -8.72
N GLY A 491 12.40 -2.44 -8.93
CA GLY A 491 11.77 -2.40 -10.26
C GLY A 491 11.63 -3.77 -10.94
N PHE A 492 12.22 -4.84 -10.39
CA PHE A 492 12.11 -6.19 -10.95
C PHE A 492 11.00 -7.03 -10.29
N GLU A 493 10.47 -6.60 -9.16
CA GLU A 493 9.43 -7.29 -8.40
C GLU A 493 8.14 -7.45 -9.20
N GLY A 494 7.76 -6.47 -10.02
CA GLY A 494 6.63 -6.53 -10.94
C GLY A 494 6.93 -7.20 -12.29
N ALA A 495 8.20 -7.49 -12.63
CA ALA A 495 8.60 -8.00 -13.95
C ALA A 495 7.96 -9.37 -14.25
N PRO A 496 7.35 -9.56 -15.44
CA PRO A 496 6.75 -10.84 -15.84
C PRO A 496 7.78 -11.97 -15.88
N GLN A 497 7.31 -13.20 -15.64
CA GLN A 497 8.11 -14.42 -15.78
C GLN A 497 7.40 -15.39 -16.75
N GLY A 498 7.69 -15.29 -18.03
CA GLY A 498 6.94 -16.00 -19.07
C GLY A 498 5.45 -15.61 -19.07
N GLY A 499 4.54 -16.57 -18.88
CA GLY A 499 3.10 -16.33 -18.75
C GLY A 499 2.66 -15.96 -17.33
N VAL A 500 3.56 -15.80 -16.37
CA VAL A 500 3.24 -15.39 -15.00
C VAL A 500 3.38 -13.88 -14.86
N ARG A 501 2.39 -13.25 -14.24
CA ARG A 501 2.34 -11.83 -13.90
C ARG A 501 2.30 -11.66 -12.40
N PHE A 502 2.74 -10.51 -11.90
CA PHE A 502 2.78 -10.17 -10.48
C PHE A 502 2.09 -8.83 -10.26
N CYS A 503 1.21 -8.75 -9.27
CA CYS A 503 0.62 -7.51 -8.81
C CYS A 503 0.44 -7.52 -7.29
N GLY A 504 0.34 -6.35 -6.70
CA GLY A 504 0.26 -6.13 -5.26
C GLY A 504 1.03 -4.89 -4.88
N GLU A 505 0.86 -4.39 -3.64
CA GLU A 505 1.56 -3.18 -3.20
C GLU A 505 3.08 -3.28 -3.34
N HIS A 506 3.63 -4.48 -3.15
CA HIS A 506 5.06 -4.80 -3.25
C HIS A 506 5.62 -4.68 -4.67
N THR A 507 4.78 -4.66 -5.70
CA THR A 507 5.18 -4.47 -7.10
C THR A 507 4.99 -3.03 -7.57
N SER A 508 4.46 -2.15 -6.71
CA SER A 508 4.27 -0.74 -7.02
C SER A 508 5.53 0.05 -6.72
N GLN A 509 6.02 0.81 -7.70
CA GLN A 509 7.08 1.79 -7.47
C GLN A 509 6.54 3.05 -6.79
N ASP A 510 5.31 3.47 -7.15
CA ASP A 510 4.73 4.73 -6.70
C ASP A 510 4.01 4.65 -5.36
N PHE A 511 3.41 3.50 -5.04
CA PHE A 511 2.53 3.31 -3.89
C PHE A 511 2.82 2.01 -3.14
N GLN A 512 4.10 1.67 -2.98
CA GLN A 512 4.50 0.52 -2.15
C GLN A 512 3.95 0.70 -0.72
N GLY A 513 3.39 -0.35 -0.14
CA GLY A 513 2.78 -0.32 1.20
C GLY A 513 1.33 0.13 1.23
N PHE A 514 0.81 0.81 0.20
CA PHE A 514 -0.54 1.36 0.18
C PHE A 514 -1.56 0.46 -0.53
N MET A 515 -2.84 0.63 -0.18
CA MET A 515 -3.97 -0.03 -0.88
C MET A 515 -4.00 0.37 -2.37
N GLU A 516 -3.62 1.61 -2.68
CA GLU A 516 -3.49 2.12 -4.06
C GLU A 516 -2.46 1.32 -4.86
N GLY A 517 -1.32 0.99 -4.26
CA GLY A 517 -0.30 0.16 -4.90
C GLY A 517 -0.84 -1.21 -5.30
N GLY A 518 -1.68 -1.80 -4.45
CA GLY A 518 -2.39 -3.04 -4.79
C GLY A 518 -3.37 -2.85 -5.95
N ALA A 519 -4.26 -1.87 -5.86
CA ALA A 519 -5.29 -1.62 -6.87
C ALA A 519 -4.70 -1.22 -8.23
N SER A 520 -3.78 -0.26 -8.26
CA SER A 520 -3.19 0.25 -9.50
C SER A 520 -2.32 -0.78 -10.22
N THR A 521 -1.54 -1.58 -9.48
CA THR A 521 -0.76 -2.67 -10.11
C THR A 521 -1.64 -3.81 -10.61
N GLY A 522 -2.76 -4.10 -9.92
CA GLY A 522 -3.76 -5.04 -10.42
C GLY A 522 -4.35 -4.59 -11.75
N GLN A 523 -4.73 -3.32 -11.86
CA GLN A 523 -5.23 -2.73 -13.10
C GLN A 523 -4.17 -2.77 -14.21
N ALA A 524 -2.95 -2.30 -13.93
CA ALA A 524 -1.87 -2.25 -14.91
C ALA A 524 -1.48 -3.66 -15.42
N THR A 525 -1.51 -4.66 -14.55
CA THR A 525 -1.25 -6.07 -14.92
C THR A 525 -2.32 -6.60 -15.88
N ALA A 526 -3.59 -6.27 -15.66
CA ALA A 526 -4.65 -6.65 -16.57
C ALA A 526 -4.54 -5.93 -17.91
N GLU A 527 -4.22 -4.64 -17.92
CA GLU A 527 -4.00 -3.85 -19.14
C GLU A 527 -2.84 -4.42 -19.97
N ASP A 528 -1.73 -4.84 -19.35
CA ASP A 528 -0.62 -5.51 -20.02
C ASP A 528 -1.06 -6.83 -20.67
N LEU A 529 -1.81 -7.66 -19.93
CA LEU A 529 -2.35 -8.91 -20.48
C LEU A 529 -3.31 -8.66 -21.64
N ILE A 530 -4.22 -7.69 -21.55
CA ILE A 530 -5.15 -7.30 -22.61
C ILE A 530 -4.39 -6.87 -23.86
N ALA A 531 -3.37 -6.04 -23.71
CA ALA A 531 -2.52 -5.60 -24.83
C ALA A 531 -1.82 -6.78 -25.51
N GLN A 532 -1.29 -7.72 -24.73
CA GLN A 532 -0.67 -8.94 -25.27
C GLN A 532 -1.65 -9.86 -25.99
N LEU A 533 -2.89 -9.94 -25.54
CA LEU A 533 -3.92 -10.83 -26.11
C LEU A 533 -4.67 -10.19 -27.29
N GLY A 534 -4.69 -8.87 -27.37
CA GLY A 534 -5.36 -8.10 -28.44
C GLY A 534 -4.48 -7.78 -29.64
N GLY A 535 -3.15 -7.97 -29.54
CA GLY A 535 -2.18 -7.86 -30.64
C GLY A 535 -2.04 -9.21 -31.32
#